data_e9299a862e67bd3a67a2c06b4e8d8afe
#
_entry.id   e9299a862e67bd3a67a2c06b4e8d8afe
#
_cell.length_a   1.000
_cell.length_b   1.000
_cell.length_c   1.000
_cell.angle_alpha   90.00
_cell.angle_beta   90.00
_cell.angle_gamma   90.00
#
_symmetry.space_group_name_H-M   'P 1'
#
loop_
_entity.id
_entity.type
_entity.pdbx_description
1 polymer ?
#
loop_
_entity_poly.entity_id
_entity_poly.type
_entity_poly.pdbx_seq_one_letter_code
_entity_poly.pdbx_strand_id
1 'polypeptide(L)'
;MKKRMLVIAAAVAATTMMMTSPVMAEDFKVGICNYVDDASLNQIVDNVQSRLEELGKEKGVTFDVSYDNCNADASVMEQIISDFQADKVDLMVGVATPVAMRMQSATEGSDTPVVFSAVSDPVGSGLVDSLDAPGANVTGTSDHLDT
;
A
#
# COMPACT_ATOMS: atom_id res chain seq x y z
N MET A 1 70.38 -47.12 0.82
CA MET A 1 68.91 -47.26 0.76
C MET A 1 68.28 -45.94 0.96
N LYS A 2 67.75 -45.31 -0.12
CA LYS A 2 67.16 -43.95 -0.08
C LYS A 2 65.63 -44.11 -0.12
N LYS A 3 64.99 -43.82 1.01
CA LYS A 3 63.51 -43.76 1.08
C LYS A 3 63.06 -42.45 0.46
N ARG A 4 62.33 -42.51 -0.66
CA ARG A 4 61.65 -41.39 -1.24
C ARG A 4 60.32 -41.18 -0.52
N MET A 5 60.20 -40.10 0.20
CA MET A 5 58.93 -39.62 0.79
C MET A 5 58.15 -38.89 -0.30
N LEU A 6 56.99 -39.43 -0.65
CA LEU A 6 56.05 -38.86 -1.55
C LEU A 6 55.13 -37.93 -0.73
N VAL A 7 55.23 -36.61 -0.96
CA VAL A 7 54.34 -35.62 -0.37
C VAL A 7 53.15 -35.47 -1.32
N ILE A 8 51.98 -35.96 -0.85
CA ILE A 8 50.70 -35.74 -1.55
C ILE A 8 50.14 -34.44 -1.02
N ALA A 9 50.19 -33.39 -1.86
CA ALA A 9 49.50 -32.13 -1.58
C ALA A 9 48.00 -32.30 -1.94
N ALA A 10 47.14 -32.46 -0.95
CA ALA A 10 45.70 -32.42 -1.14
C ALA A 10 45.24 -30.96 -1.25
N ALA A 11 44.92 -30.53 -2.48
CA ALA A 11 44.24 -29.28 -2.71
C ALA A 11 42.78 -29.40 -2.32
N VAL A 12 42.40 -28.82 -1.17
CA VAL A 12 41.00 -28.67 -0.77
C VAL A 12 40.45 -27.47 -1.52
N ALA A 13 39.71 -27.73 -2.59
CA ALA A 13 38.90 -26.70 -3.26
C ALA A 13 37.66 -26.42 -2.39
N ALA A 14 37.70 -25.36 -1.61
CA ALA A 14 36.53 -24.86 -0.91
C ALA A 14 35.59 -24.21 -1.93
N THR A 15 34.62 -24.95 -2.43
CA THR A 15 33.49 -24.40 -3.16
C THR A 15 32.59 -23.68 -2.17
N THR A 16 32.73 -22.39 -2.07
CA THR A 16 31.76 -21.51 -1.41
C THR A 16 30.47 -21.52 -2.23
N MET A 17 29.53 -22.38 -1.87
CA MET A 17 28.15 -22.26 -2.29
C MET A 17 27.60 -20.96 -1.71
N MET A 18 27.52 -19.93 -2.53
CA MET A 18 26.67 -18.78 -2.24
C MET A 18 25.23 -19.30 -2.21
N MET A 19 24.71 -19.53 -1.01
CA MET A 19 23.28 -19.67 -0.80
C MET A 19 22.66 -18.30 -1.05
N THR A 20 22.20 -18.07 -2.27
CA THR A 20 21.24 -17.01 -2.57
C THR A 20 19.95 -17.42 -1.88
N SER A 21 19.71 -16.88 -0.68
CA SER A 21 18.39 -16.95 -0.08
C SER A 21 17.40 -16.39 -1.09
N PRO A 22 16.28 -17.06 -1.40
CA PRO A 22 15.25 -16.47 -2.21
C PRO A 22 14.80 -15.20 -1.46
N VAL A 23 14.99 -14.05 -2.09
CA VAL A 23 14.37 -12.81 -1.62
C VAL A 23 12.87 -13.07 -1.77
N MET A 24 12.18 -13.34 -0.67
CA MET A 24 10.73 -13.41 -0.66
C MET A 24 10.25 -12.03 -1.05
N ALA A 25 9.42 -11.94 -2.10
CA ALA A 25 8.75 -10.70 -2.44
C ALA A 25 7.99 -10.22 -1.21
N GLU A 26 8.15 -8.95 -0.86
CA GLU A 26 7.40 -8.36 0.24
C GLU A 26 5.96 -8.15 -0.24
N ASP A 27 4.98 -8.64 0.53
CA ASP A 27 3.57 -8.53 0.22
C ASP A 27 2.97 -7.40 1.04
N PHE A 28 2.30 -6.45 0.37
CA PHE A 28 1.59 -5.35 1.00
C PHE A 28 0.10 -5.49 0.77
N LYS A 29 -0.70 -5.34 1.82
CA LYS A 29 -2.16 -5.35 1.74
C LYS A 29 -2.68 -3.92 1.58
N VAL A 30 -3.52 -3.69 0.58
CA VAL A 30 -4.12 -2.38 0.30
C VAL A 30 -5.64 -2.51 0.31
N GLY A 31 -6.30 -1.74 1.16
CA GLY A 31 -7.76 -1.65 1.19
C GLY A 31 -8.24 -0.39 0.46
N ILE A 32 -9.06 -0.56 -0.57
CA ILE A 32 -9.65 0.55 -1.35
C ILE A 32 -11.15 0.57 -1.11
N CYS A 33 -11.68 1.68 -0.62
CA CYS A 33 -13.12 1.92 -0.52
C CYS A 33 -13.54 3.06 -1.42
N ASN A 34 -14.48 2.78 -2.33
CA ASN A 34 -15.14 3.78 -3.17
C ASN A 34 -16.47 4.21 -2.52
N TYR A 35 -16.82 5.48 -2.67
CA TYR A 35 -18.03 6.02 -2.05
C TYR A 35 -19.31 5.57 -2.76
N VAL A 36 -19.31 5.63 -4.09
CA VAL A 36 -20.49 5.34 -4.91
C VAL A 36 -20.08 4.85 -6.28
N ASP A 37 -20.96 4.10 -6.95
CA ASP A 37 -20.78 3.66 -8.33
C ASP A 37 -20.99 4.85 -9.29
N ASP A 38 -19.90 5.53 -9.60
CA ASP A 38 -19.83 6.67 -10.52
C ASP A 38 -18.67 6.47 -11.48
N ALA A 39 -18.87 6.83 -12.75
CA ALA A 39 -17.88 6.56 -13.79
C ALA A 39 -16.51 7.23 -13.51
N SER A 40 -16.50 8.45 -12.96
CA SER A 40 -15.27 9.18 -12.66
C SER A 40 -14.55 8.55 -11.46
N LEU A 41 -15.29 8.19 -10.42
CA LEU A 41 -14.73 7.53 -9.23
C LEU A 41 -14.24 6.13 -9.56
N ASN A 42 -14.95 5.38 -10.37
CA ASN A 42 -14.52 4.05 -10.83
C ASN A 42 -13.21 4.14 -11.63
N GLN A 43 -13.08 5.15 -12.51
CA GLN A 43 -11.84 5.38 -13.26
C GLN A 43 -10.64 5.66 -12.33
N ILE A 44 -10.86 6.37 -11.22
CA ILE A 44 -9.81 6.57 -10.20
C ILE A 44 -9.39 5.23 -9.60
N VAL A 45 -10.34 4.41 -9.19
CA VAL A 45 -10.07 3.08 -8.61
C VAL A 45 -9.29 2.21 -9.60
N ASP A 46 -9.73 2.14 -10.85
CA ASP A 46 -9.07 1.35 -11.90
C ASP A 46 -7.62 1.81 -12.12
N ASN A 47 -7.38 3.13 -12.15
CA ASN A 47 -6.04 3.68 -12.30
C ASN A 47 -5.15 3.40 -11.08
N VAL A 48 -5.68 3.48 -9.87
CA VAL A 48 -4.94 3.14 -8.64
C VAL A 48 -4.53 1.67 -8.67
N GLN A 49 -5.47 0.76 -8.97
CA GLN A 49 -5.19 -0.68 -9.04
C GLN A 49 -4.15 -0.99 -10.13
N SER A 50 -4.32 -0.44 -11.33
CA SER A 50 -3.36 -0.62 -12.44
C SER A 50 -1.96 -0.13 -12.06
N ARG A 51 -1.88 1.04 -11.40
CA ARG A 51 -0.59 1.59 -11.00
C ARG A 51 0.08 0.79 -9.88
N LEU A 52 -0.68 0.26 -8.94
CA LEU A 52 -0.15 -0.66 -7.92
C LEU A 52 0.41 -1.94 -8.56
N GLU A 53 -0.28 -2.50 -9.54
CA GLU A 53 0.21 -3.68 -10.28
C GLU A 53 1.53 -3.39 -11.02
N GLU A 54 1.61 -2.24 -11.71
CA GLU A 54 2.86 -1.81 -12.38
C GLU A 54 4.01 -1.61 -11.38
N LEU A 55 3.75 -0.89 -10.27
CA LEU A 55 4.73 -0.67 -9.21
C LEU A 55 5.21 -1.98 -8.58
N GLY A 56 4.31 -2.94 -8.40
CA GLY A 56 4.65 -4.27 -7.92
C GLY A 56 5.67 -4.95 -8.84
N LYS A 57 5.43 -4.91 -10.15
CA LYS A 57 6.36 -5.44 -11.16
C LYS A 57 7.69 -4.69 -11.17
N GLU A 58 7.67 -3.35 -11.11
CA GLU A 58 8.86 -2.50 -11.10
C GLU A 58 9.74 -2.72 -9.87
N LYS A 59 9.13 -2.91 -8.70
CA LYS A 59 9.81 -3.02 -7.40
C LYS A 59 10.06 -4.46 -6.94
N GLY A 60 9.47 -5.45 -7.60
CA GLY A 60 9.56 -6.86 -7.19
C GLY A 60 8.81 -7.14 -5.90
N VAL A 61 7.70 -6.45 -5.65
CA VAL A 61 6.80 -6.63 -4.51
C VAL A 61 5.40 -6.99 -4.99
N THR A 62 4.55 -7.51 -4.09
CA THR A 62 3.15 -7.79 -4.39
C THR A 62 2.26 -6.82 -3.62
N PHE A 63 1.24 -6.27 -4.29
CA PHE A 63 0.15 -5.56 -3.64
C PHE A 63 -1.11 -6.44 -3.69
N ASP A 64 -1.54 -6.91 -2.52
CA ASP A 64 -2.80 -7.62 -2.35
C ASP A 64 -3.90 -6.58 -2.11
N VAL A 65 -4.72 -6.33 -3.12
CA VAL A 65 -5.70 -5.25 -3.15
C VAL A 65 -7.09 -5.80 -2.86
N SER A 66 -7.68 -5.35 -1.74
CA SER A 66 -9.10 -5.53 -1.41
C SER A 66 -9.87 -4.27 -1.81
N TYR A 67 -10.86 -4.39 -2.67
CA TYR A 67 -11.70 -3.30 -3.13
C TYR A 67 -13.16 -3.53 -2.78
N ASP A 68 -13.80 -2.46 -2.30
CA ASP A 68 -15.24 -2.46 -2.05
C ASP A 68 -15.86 -1.09 -2.32
N ASN A 69 -17.19 -1.06 -2.50
CA ASN A 69 -17.97 0.16 -2.71
C ASN A 69 -19.07 0.25 -1.67
N CYS A 70 -19.10 1.36 -0.93
CA CYS A 70 -20.09 1.52 0.13
C CYS A 70 -21.45 2.03 -0.36
N ASN A 71 -21.61 2.37 -1.64
CA ASN A 71 -22.87 2.83 -2.24
C ASN A 71 -23.53 3.98 -1.46
N ALA A 72 -22.73 4.92 -0.96
CA ALA A 72 -23.13 6.03 -0.11
C ALA A 72 -23.86 5.60 1.20
N ASP A 73 -23.71 4.34 1.61
CA ASP A 73 -24.27 3.83 2.88
C ASP A 73 -23.21 3.89 3.97
N ALA A 74 -23.53 4.62 5.05
CA ALA A 74 -22.60 4.81 6.15
C ALA A 74 -22.31 3.51 6.93
N SER A 75 -23.28 2.60 7.02
CA SER A 75 -23.11 1.33 7.74
C SER A 75 -22.26 0.37 6.95
N VAL A 76 -22.44 0.34 5.62
CA VAL A 76 -21.58 -0.44 4.71
C VAL A 76 -20.16 0.09 4.72
N MET A 77 -19.99 1.42 4.68
CA MET A 77 -18.67 2.07 4.77
C MET A 77 -17.94 1.70 6.07
N GLU A 78 -18.65 1.74 7.18
CA GLU A 78 -18.13 1.34 8.50
C GLU A 78 -17.63 -0.11 8.48
N GLN A 79 -18.45 -1.02 7.92
CA GLN A 79 -18.10 -2.44 7.83
C GLN A 79 -16.85 -2.66 6.98
N ILE A 80 -16.79 -2.04 5.79
CA ILE A 80 -15.64 -2.16 4.89
C ILE A 80 -14.34 -1.72 5.58
N ILE A 81 -14.37 -0.56 6.26
CA ILE A 81 -13.20 -0.03 6.95
C ILE A 81 -12.80 -0.91 8.14
N SER A 82 -13.79 -1.44 8.88
CA SER A 82 -13.54 -2.41 9.96
C SER A 82 -12.89 -3.69 9.44
N ASP A 83 -13.32 -4.17 8.29
CA ASP A 83 -12.73 -5.36 7.66
C ASP A 83 -11.27 -5.10 7.25
N PHE A 84 -10.96 -3.92 6.70
CA PHE A 84 -9.57 -3.53 6.41
C PHE A 84 -8.70 -3.48 7.67
N GLN A 85 -9.24 -2.99 8.79
CA GLN A 85 -8.52 -3.00 10.07
C GLN A 85 -8.30 -4.42 10.60
N ALA A 86 -9.31 -5.29 10.51
CA ALA A 86 -9.22 -6.69 10.90
C ALA A 86 -8.18 -7.46 10.08
N ASP A 87 -8.11 -7.19 8.78
CA ASP A 87 -7.15 -7.76 7.85
C ASP A 87 -5.74 -7.17 7.98
N LYS A 88 -5.61 -6.10 8.79
CA LYS A 88 -4.36 -5.37 9.03
C LYS A 88 -3.74 -4.91 7.71
N VAL A 89 -4.52 -4.18 6.91
CA VAL A 89 -3.99 -3.60 5.67
C VAL A 89 -2.86 -2.63 5.98
N ASP A 90 -1.85 -2.61 5.10
CA ASP A 90 -0.69 -1.73 5.21
C ASP A 90 -0.99 -0.31 4.72
N LEU A 91 -2.04 -0.14 3.92
CA LEU A 91 -2.49 1.11 3.33
C LEU A 91 -3.99 1.08 3.11
N MET A 92 -4.67 2.18 3.44
CA MET A 92 -6.06 2.43 3.04
C MET A 92 -6.12 3.51 1.96
N VAL A 93 -6.95 3.29 0.94
CA VAL A 93 -7.24 4.28 -0.11
C VAL A 93 -8.72 4.62 -0.04
N GLY A 94 -9.02 5.88 0.25
CA GLY A 94 -10.38 6.40 0.34
C GLY A 94 -10.73 7.26 -0.87
N VAL A 95 -11.74 6.87 -1.63
CA VAL A 95 -12.21 7.62 -2.79
C VAL A 95 -13.46 8.41 -2.42
N ALA A 96 -13.36 9.71 -2.50
CA ALA A 96 -14.28 10.76 -2.08
C ALA A 96 -14.17 11.14 -0.58
N THR A 97 -14.54 12.38 -0.28
CA THR A 97 -14.40 13.00 1.04
C THR A 97 -15.02 12.19 2.20
N PRO A 98 -16.25 11.63 2.10
CA PRO A 98 -16.83 10.91 3.22
C PRO A 98 -16.03 9.67 3.61
N VAL A 99 -15.50 8.94 2.62
CA VAL A 99 -14.69 7.75 2.87
C VAL A 99 -13.34 8.13 3.50
N ALA A 100 -12.68 9.15 2.96
CA ALA A 100 -11.41 9.64 3.49
C ALA A 100 -11.52 10.08 4.96
N MET A 101 -12.55 10.84 5.30
CA MET A 101 -12.82 11.28 6.68
C MET A 101 -13.09 10.07 7.61
N ARG A 102 -13.80 9.06 7.13
CA ARG A 102 -14.07 7.87 7.95
C ARG A 102 -12.82 7.04 8.17
N MET A 103 -11.99 6.88 7.14
CA MET A 103 -10.69 6.21 7.26
C MET A 103 -9.74 6.96 8.20
N GLN A 104 -9.69 8.29 8.13
CA GLN A 104 -8.93 9.12 9.08
C GLN A 104 -9.34 8.82 10.51
N SER A 105 -10.63 8.86 10.80
CA SER A 105 -11.15 8.57 12.16
C SER A 105 -10.83 7.13 12.59
N ALA A 106 -10.94 6.17 11.69
CA ALA A 106 -10.67 4.76 11.98
C ALA A 106 -9.19 4.47 12.24
N THR A 107 -8.28 5.26 11.67
CA THR A 107 -6.83 5.10 11.82
C THR A 107 -6.23 6.05 12.87
N GLU A 108 -7.06 6.80 13.58
CA GLU A 108 -6.60 7.68 14.66
C GLU A 108 -5.83 6.89 15.73
N GLY A 109 -4.61 7.32 16.01
CA GLY A 109 -3.73 6.61 16.96
C GLY A 109 -3.06 5.35 16.40
N SER A 110 -3.19 5.08 15.11
CA SER A 110 -2.45 4.02 14.41
C SER A 110 -1.46 4.62 13.41
N ASP A 111 -0.49 3.81 12.96
CA ASP A 111 0.47 4.19 11.93
C ASP A 111 0.00 3.82 10.50
N THR A 112 -1.22 3.31 10.36
CA THR A 112 -1.76 2.93 9.04
C THR A 112 -1.96 4.16 8.17
N PRO A 113 -1.24 4.30 7.04
CA PRO A 113 -1.40 5.43 6.15
C PRO A 113 -2.73 5.38 5.41
N VAL A 114 -3.29 6.55 5.18
CA VAL A 114 -4.50 6.76 4.39
C VAL A 114 -4.18 7.68 3.22
N VAL A 115 -4.48 7.23 2.01
CA VAL A 115 -4.38 8.04 0.79
C VAL A 115 -5.78 8.31 0.27
N PHE A 116 -6.13 9.58 0.12
CA PHE A 116 -7.41 9.96 -0.45
C PHE A 116 -7.29 10.36 -1.92
N SER A 117 -8.39 10.23 -2.65
CA SER A 117 -8.57 10.78 -3.99
C SER A 117 -9.99 11.33 -4.14
N ALA A 118 -10.19 12.24 -5.08
CA ALA A 118 -11.47 12.94 -5.29
C ALA A 118 -11.99 13.65 -4.04
N VAL A 119 -11.12 14.41 -3.40
CA VAL A 119 -11.46 15.29 -2.26
C VAL A 119 -11.27 16.74 -2.68
N SER A 120 -12.37 17.52 -2.70
CA SER A 120 -12.34 18.88 -3.22
C SER A 120 -11.68 19.87 -2.27
N ASP A 121 -11.83 19.69 -0.97
CA ASP A 121 -11.23 20.56 0.06
C ASP A 121 -10.64 19.74 1.22
N PRO A 122 -9.43 19.21 1.05
CA PRO A 122 -8.82 18.37 2.09
C PRO A 122 -8.41 19.15 3.35
N VAL A 123 -8.13 20.43 3.24
CA VAL A 123 -7.82 21.30 4.39
C VAL A 123 -9.11 21.67 5.14
N GLY A 124 -10.13 22.15 4.43
CA GLY A 124 -11.41 22.52 5.03
C GLY A 124 -12.17 21.34 5.63
N SER A 125 -11.97 20.13 5.10
CA SER A 125 -12.52 18.89 5.70
C SER A 125 -11.70 18.36 6.89
N GLY A 126 -10.54 18.96 7.19
CA GLY A 126 -9.68 18.54 8.30
C GLY A 126 -8.91 17.26 8.04
N LEU A 127 -8.76 16.84 6.79
CA LEU A 127 -7.99 15.66 6.42
C LEU A 127 -6.49 15.91 6.49
N VAL A 128 -6.05 17.13 6.15
CA VAL A 128 -4.66 17.54 6.17
C VAL A 128 -4.53 18.96 6.76
N ASP A 129 -3.39 19.27 7.34
CA ASP A 129 -3.11 20.58 7.91
C ASP A 129 -2.94 21.65 6.82
N SER A 130 -2.28 21.29 5.72
CA SER A 130 -2.11 22.10 4.53
C SER A 130 -1.85 21.23 3.29
N LEU A 131 -1.93 21.82 2.11
CA LEU A 131 -1.66 21.11 0.85
C LEU A 131 -0.18 20.70 0.71
N ASP A 132 0.74 21.49 1.30
CA ASP A 132 2.19 21.23 1.22
C ASP A 132 2.69 20.32 2.35
N ALA A 133 1.98 20.30 3.48
CA ALA A 133 2.37 19.52 4.66
C ALA A 133 1.12 18.91 5.31
N PRO A 134 0.81 17.64 5.00
CA PRO A 134 -0.40 16.97 5.50
C PRO A 134 -0.48 16.87 7.03
N GLY A 135 0.65 16.72 7.71
CA GLY A 135 0.75 16.79 9.17
C GLY A 135 0.56 15.47 9.93
N ALA A 136 -0.12 14.48 9.34
CA ALA A 136 -0.43 13.19 9.96
C ALA A 136 -0.31 12.03 8.98
N ASN A 137 -0.96 10.90 9.28
CA ASN A 137 -0.94 9.68 8.46
C ASN A 137 -1.87 9.74 7.23
N VAL A 138 -2.46 10.89 6.93
CA VAL A 138 -3.41 11.08 5.81
C VAL A 138 -2.80 12.01 4.77
N THR A 139 -2.81 11.59 3.52
CA THR A 139 -2.38 12.39 2.36
C THR A 139 -3.21 12.00 1.14
N GLY A 140 -3.05 12.69 0.02
CA GLY A 140 -3.77 12.31 -1.19
C GLY A 140 -3.77 13.36 -2.28
N THR A 141 -4.74 13.27 -3.17
CA THR A 141 -4.94 14.17 -4.31
C THR A 141 -6.29 14.86 -4.22
N SER A 142 -6.26 16.18 -4.40
CA SER A 142 -7.48 17.01 -4.47
C SER A 142 -7.93 17.18 -5.91
N ASP A 143 -9.23 17.23 -6.12
CA ASP A 143 -9.88 17.63 -7.36
C ASP A 143 -10.32 19.11 -7.34
N HIS A 144 -9.75 19.89 -6.41
CA HIS A 144 -10.01 21.33 -6.32
C HIS A 144 -9.59 22.03 -7.61
N LEU A 145 -10.55 22.71 -8.22
CA LEU A 145 -10.29 23.59 -9.36
C LEU A 145 -10.16 25.03 -8.84
N ASP A 146 -8.98 25.61 -9.00
CA ASP A 146 -8.77 27.05 -8.79
C ASP A 146 -9.62 27.79 -9.82
N THR A 147 -10.65 28.50 -9.35
CA THR A 147 -11.53 29.33 -10.16
C THR A 147 -11.12 30.81 -10.12
#